data_3b7bda332ae7d1d36cf302120239fae2
#
_entry.id   3b7bda332ae7d1d36cf302120239fae2
#
_cell.length_a   1.000
_cell.length_b   1.000
_cell.length_c   1.000
_cell.angle_alpha   90.00
_cell.angle_beta   90.00
_cell.angle_gamma   90.00
#
_symmetry.space_group_name_H-M   'P 1'
#
loop_
_entity.id
_entity.type
_entity.pdbx_description
1 polymer ?
#
loop_
_entity_poly.entity_id
_entity_poly.type
_entity_poly.pdbx_seq_one_letter_code
_entity_poly.pdbx_strand_id
1 'polypeptide(L)'
;GRAVVTDVRLKRFIRDQLYDDDHGIYILNPSKANIDPSGRDELFLKLLDIDSDELSEYETGELFDTFIEKATDVRYFGAPLSFSEEVDDEFDTGEIPQFTGPVQFSLGRSLNEVVPNRESKKLSVTVTSGGEAEQGTFATDHRLAYALVRFHGVVNENAAIGTGLRNEDVERLDTTLW
;
A
#
# COMPACT_ATOMS: atom_id res chain seq x y z
N GLY A 1 -10.30 -27.95 -1.44
CA GLY A 1 -10.67 -26.71 -0.73
C GLY A 1 -10.65 -25.50 -1.65
N ARG A 2 -10.90 -24.31 -1.10
CA ARG A 2 -10.87 -23.04 -1.84
C ARG A 2 -9.74 -22.16 -1.35
N ALA A 3 -9.05 -21.46 -2.27
CA ALA A 3 -8.05 -20.47 -1.92
C ALA A 3 -8.72 -19.19 -1.42
N VAL A 4 -8.03 -18.52 -0.49
CA VAL A 4 -8.42 -17.21 0.03
C VAL A 4 -7.25 -16.25 -0.18
N VAL A 5 -7.55 -15.05 -0.67
CA VAL A 5 -6.59 -13.96 -0.84
C VAL A 5 -7.10 -12.77 -0.05
N THR A 6 -6.22 -12.14 0.72
CA THR A 6 -6.60 -10.98 1.52
C THR A 6 -6.82 -9.74 0.66
N ASP A 7 -7.72 -8.86 1.09
CA ASP A 7 -7.90 -7.53 0.51
C ASP A 7 -6.61 -6.69 0.57
N VAL A 8 -5.81 -6.86 1.61
CA VAL A 8 -4.49 -6.23 1.75
C VAL A 8 -3.57 -6.57 0.56
N ARG A 9 -3.61 -7.81 0.07
CA ARG A 9 -2.83 -8.21 -1.10
C ARG A 9 -3.33 -7.50 -2.37
N LEU A 10 -4.65 -7.42 -2.56
CA LEU A 10 -5.24 -6.71 -3.69
C LEU A 10 -4.90 -5.21 -3.64
N LYS A 11 -5.11 -4.57 -2.48
CA LYS A 11 -4.75 -3.16 -2.27
C LYS A 11 -3.26 -2.90 -2.53
N ARG A 12 -2.41 -3.88 -2.21
CA ARG A 12 -0.97 -3.80 -2.51
C ARG A 12 -0.72 -3.77 -4.01
N PHE A 13 -1.34 -4.65 -4.79
CA PHE A 13 -1.18 -4.66 -6.24
C PHE A 13 -1.68 -3.36 -6.87
N ILE A 14 -2.81 -2.82 -6.40
CA ILE A 14 -3.34 -1.53 -6.85
C ILE A 14 -2.32 -0.41 -6.57
N ARG A 15 -1.77 -0.34 -5.36
CA ARG A 15 -0.74 0.67 -5.02
C ARG A 15 0.52 0.54 -5.87
N ASP A 16 0.98 -0.68 -6.08
CA ASP A 16 2.17 -0.94 -6.89
C ASP A 16 1.95 -0.49 -8.34
N GLN A 17 0.77 -0.72 -8.92
CA GLN A 17 0.44 -0.26 -10.27
C GLN A 17 0.30 1.27 -10.34
N LEU A 18 -0.43 1.88 -9.41
CA LEU A 18 -0.59 3.34 -9.36
C LEU A 18 0.76 4.05 -9.21
N TYR A 19 1.68 3.47 -8.44
CA TYR A 19 3.03 4.01 -8.31
C TYR A 19 3.82 3.90 -9.63
N ASP A 20 3.70 2.78 -10.33
CA ASP A 20 4.34 2.57 -11.62
C ASP A 20 3.72 3.50 -12.72
N ASP A 21 2.50 4.00 -12.50
CA ASP A 21 1.80 5.00 -13.32
C ASP A 21 2.03 6.46 -12.84
N ASP A 22 3.09 6.71 -12.05
CA ASP A 22 3.51 8.02 -11.53
C ASP A 22 2.50 8.71 -10.59
N HIS A 23 1.62 7.95 -9.92
CA HIS A 23 0.74 8.49 -8.89
C HIS A 23 1.42 8.50 -7.51
N GLY A 24 1.11 9.52 -6.70
CA GLY A 24 1.60 9.60 -5.32
C GLY A 24 0.99 8.51 -4.44
N ILE A 25 1.82 7.71 -3.80
CA ILE A 25 1.44 6.60 -2.91
C ILE A 25 2.12 6.77 -1.57
N TYR A 26 1.31 6.84 -0.52
CA TYR A 26 1.79 6.97 0.86
C TYR A 26 2.21 5.62 1.44
N ILE A 27 1.38 4.57 1.33
CA ILE A 27 1.70 3.24 1.86
C ILE A 27 2.45 2.44 0.79
N LEU A 28 3.69 2.84 0.55
CA LEU A 28 4.56 2.22 -0.43
C LEU A 28 5.46 1.16 0.21
N ASN A 29 5.95 0.23 -0.63
CA ASN A 29 6.99 -0.69 -0.21
C ASN A 29 8.33 0.05 -0.05
N PRO A 30 8.98 -0.01 1.12
CA PRO A 30 10.27 0.65 1.33
C PRO A 30 11.31 0.34 0.26
N SER A 31 11.35 -0.90 -0.22
CA SER A 31 12.28 -1.29 -1.30
C SER A 31 11.97 -0.65 -2.66
N LYS A 32 10.71 -0.26 -2.95
CA LYS A 32 10.37 0.53 -4.15
C LYS A 32 10.67 2.02 -3.97
N ALA A 33 10.43 2.53 -2.78
CA ALA A 33 10.63 3.94 -2.46
C ALA A 33 12.11 4.32 -2.28
N ASN A 34 13.01 3.34 -2.15
CA ASN A 34 14.42 3.52 -1.78
C ASN A 34 14.60 4.30 -0.45
N ILE A 35 13.74 4.01 0.52
CA ILE A 35 13.64 4.66 1.82
C ILE A 35 13.93 3.61 2.90
N ASP A 36 14.52 4.04 4.02
CA ASP A 36 14.68 3.18 5.19
C ASP A 36 13.31 2.74 5.72
N PRO A 37 13.12 1.46 6.09
CA PRO A 37 11.85 0.94 6.59
C PRO A 37 11.26 1.66 7.81
N SER A 38 12.03 2.47 8.52
CA SER A 38 11.61 3.24 9.69
C SER A 38 10.82 4.54 9.37
N GLY A 39 10.78 4.98 8.09
CA GLY A 39 10.38 6.35 7.77
C GLY A 39 9.00 6.48 7.10
N ARG A 40 7.89 6.36 7.86
CA ARG A 40 6.59 6.84 7.35
C ARG A 40 6.54 8.35 7.24
N ASP A 41 7.23 9.02 8.12
CA ASP A 41 7.40 10.47 8.14
C ASP A 41 8.13 10.94 6.88
N GLU A 42 9.18 10.23 6.48
CA GLU A 42 9.92 10.50 5.26
C GLU A 42 9.03 10.35 4.01
N LEU A 43 8.11 9.38 3.99
CA LEU A 43 7.15 9.23 2.89
C LEU A 43 6.14 10.39 2.85
N PHE A 44 5.70 10.86 4.00
CA PHE A 44 4.82 12.01 4.11
C PHE A 44 5.50 13.28 3.59
N LEU A 45 6.68 13.57 4.11
CA LEU A 45 7.49 14.72 3.69
C LEU A 45 7.84 14.69 2.20
N LYS A 46 8.24 13.53 1.69
CA LYS A 46 8.56 13.33 0.27
C LYS A 46 7.33 13.53 -0.63
N LEU A 47 6.14 13.11 -0.21
CA LEU A 47 4.90 13.35 -0.96
C LEU A 47 4.56 14.84 -0.99
N LEU A 48 4.82 15.55 0.08
CA LEU A 48 4.60 16.98 0.18
C LEU A 48 5.67 17.79 -0.57
N ASP A 49 6.86 17.21 -0.76
CA ASP A 49 8.05 17.88 -1.32
C ASP A 49 8.54 19.01 -0.40
N ILE A 50 8.61 18.71 0.91
CA ILE A 50 9.09 19.60 1.98
C ILE A 50 10.10 18.89 2.87
N ASP A 51 10.97 19.66 3.51
CA ASP A 51 11.89 19.17 4.53
C ASP A 51 11.26 19.25 5.94
N SER A 52 11.76 18.47 6.90
CA SER A 52 11.19 18.42 8.26
C SER A 52 11.22 19.74 9.00
N ASP A 53 12.22 20.55 8.78
CA ASP A 53 12.40 21.89 9.38
C ASP A 53 11.45 22.95 8.79
N GLU A 54 10.84 22.69 7.65
CA GLU A 54 9.82 23.54 7.03
C GLU A 54 8.41 23.29 7.57
N LEU A 55 8.17 22.18 8.28
CA LEU A 55 6.83 21.81 8.77
C LEU A 55 6.17 22.90 9.60
N SER A 56 6.93 23.58 10.46
CA SER A 56 6.44 24.65 11.33
C SER A 56 6.00 25.92 10.57
N GLU A 57 6.31 26.04 9.29
CA GLU A 57 5.90 27.19 8.45
C GLU A 57 4.48 27.06 7.88
N TYR A 58 3.88 25.85 7.99
CA TYR A 58 2.58 25.54 7.41
C TYR A 58 1.51 25.33 8.47
N GLU A 59 0.27 25.61 8.12
CA GLU A 59 -0.88 25.22 8.94
C GLU A 59 -1.21 23.74 8.73
N THR A 60 -1.51 23.02 9.81
CA THR A 60 -1.80 21.57 9.81
C THR A 60 -2.88 21.20 8.79
N GLY A 61 -3.94 22.02 8.70
CA GLY A 61 -5.04 21.80 7.76
C GLY A 61 -4.61 21.88 6.30
N GLU A 62 -3.78 22.86 5.94
CA GLU A 62 -3.29 23.05 4.57
C GLU A 62 -2.37 21.92 4.13
N LEU A 63 -1.49 21.48 5.03
CA LEU A 63 -0.60 20.35 4.77
C LEU A 63 -1.39 19.06 4.55
N PHE A 64 -2.41 18.84 5.40
CA PHE A 64 -3.25 17.67 5.29
C PHE A 64 -4.05 17.65 3.99
N ASP A 65 -4.64 18.75 3.59
CA ASP A 65 -5.35 18.87 2.31
C ASP A 65 -4.42 18.60 1.12
N THR A 66 -3.21 19.15 1.16
CA THR A 66 -2.18 18.91 0.14
C THR A 66 -1.74 17.45 0.11
N PHE A 67 -1.57 16.85 1.29
CA PHE A 67 -1.24 15.43 1.41
C PHE A 67 -2.32 14.54 0.80
N ILE A 68 -3.59 14.77 1.14
CA ILE A 68 -4.73 14.03 0.58
C ILE A 68 -4.79 14.19 -0.95
N GLU A 69 -4.52 15.39 -1.46
CA GLU A 69 -4.51 15.59 -2.90
C GLU A 69 -3.42 14.79 -3.60
N LYS A 70 -2.22 14.73 -3.02
CA LYS A 70 -1.07 13.99 -3.56
C LYS A 70 -1.16 12.48 -3.30
N ALA A 71 -1.67 12.03 -2.15
CA ALA A 71 -1.71 10.63 -1.73
C ALA A 71 -2.92 9.88 -2.31
N THR A 72 -2.80 9.39 -3.52
CA THR A 72 -3.90 8.71 -4.24
C THR A 72 -4.42 7.48 -3.49
N ASP A 73 -3.55 6.68 -2.90
CA ASP A 73 -3.96 5.48 -2.17
C ASP A 73 -4.67 5.81 -0.84
N VAL A 74 -4.37 6.95 -0.23
CA VAL A 74 -5.06 7.43 0.96
C VAL A 74 -6.48 7.85 0.63
N ARG A 75 -6.70 8.52 -0.51
CA ARG A 75 -8.05 8.83 -0.99
C ARG A 75 -8.91 7.58 -1.21
N TYR A 76 -8.30 6.48 -1.70
CA TYR A 76 -9.03 5.22 -1.89
C TYR A 76 -9.29 4.47 -0.59
N PHE A 77 -8.23 4.22 0.18
CA PHE A 77 -8.23 3.20 1.23
C PHE A 77 -8.17 3.77 2.64
N GLY A 78 -7.93 5.07 2.78
CA GLY A 78 -7.55 5.66 4.04
C GLY A 78 -6.15 5.23 4.47
N ALA A 79 -5.66 5.80 5.53
CA ALA A 79 -4.41 5.40 6.16
C ALA A 79 -4.44 5.72 7.66
N PRO A 80 -3.83 4.89 8.51
CA PRO A 80 -3.42 5.32 9.83
C PRO A 80 -2.21 6.24 9.63
N LEU A 81 -2.35 7.49 10.00
CA LEU A 81 -1.24 8.42 10.08
C LEU A 81 -0.62 8.28 11.47
N SER A 82 0.66 8.00 11.53
CA SER A 82 1.45 7.95 12.74
C SER A 82 2.80 8.57 12.43
N PHE A 83 3.17 9.55 13.22
CA PHE A 83 4.41 10.30 13.08
C PHE A 83 5.36 9.97 14.22
N SER A 84 6.64 10.28 14.06
CA SER A 84 7.63 10.21 15.11
C SER A 84 7.39 11.34 16.15
N GLU A 85 7.92 11.17 17.36
CA GLU A 85 7.82 12.21 18.39
C GLU A 85 8.41 13.55 17.92
N GLU A 86 9.45 13.52 17.09
CA GLU A 86 10.09 14.72 16.54
C GLU A 86 9.16 15.49 15.59
N VAL A 87 8.38 14.81 14.78
CA VAL A 87 7.39 15.42 13.88
C VAL A 87 6.13 15.81 14.64
N ASP A 88 5.72 15.03 15.64
CA ASP A 88 4.56 15.31 16.49
C ASP A 88 4.75 16.59 17.34
N ASP A 89 5.99 16.86 17.76
CA ASP A 89 6.32 18.07 18.55
C ASP A 89 6.29 19.36 17.69
N GLU A 90 6.59 19.25 16.38
CA GLU A 90 6.59 20.40 15.47
C GLU A 90 5.25 20.59 14.76
N PHE A 91 4.44 19.55 14.69
CA PHE A 91 3.23 19.48 13.89
C PHE A 91 2.10 18.82 14.71
N ASP A 92 1.05 19.56 15.07
CA ASP A 92 -0.07 19.03 15.86
C ASP A 92 -0.85 17.95 15.09
N THR A 93 -0.32 16.73 15.12
CA THR A 93 -0.91 15.57 14.42
C THR A 93 -2.22 15.12 15.07
N GLY A 94 -2.52 15.56 16.29
CA GLY A 94 -3.78 15.27 16.97
C GLY A 94 -5.00 15.86 16.28
N GLU A 95 -4.82 16.87 15.45
CA GLU A 95 -5.87 17.47 14.64
C GLU A 95 -6.12 16.72 13.32
N ILE A 96 -5.23 15.81 12.92
CA ILE A 96 -5.37 15.05 11.68
C ILE A 96 -6.44 13.97 11.85
N PRO A 97 -7.54 14.02 11.08
CA PRO A 97 -8.60 13.03 11.21
C PRO A 97 -8.15 11.65 10.73
N GLN A 98 -8.34 10.65 11.59
CA GLN A 98 -8.26 9.25 11.14
C GLN A 98 -9.54 8.89 10.41
N PHE A 99 -9.43 8.39 9.20
CA PHE A 99 -10.59 8.01 8.41
C PHE A 99 -10.40 6.68 7.69
N THR A 100 -11.52 5.98 7.56
CA THR A 100 -11.60 4.78 6.74
C THR A 100 -11.86 5.19 5.29
N GLY A 101 -11.03 4.72 4.38
CA GLY A 101 -11.20 5.05 2.97
C GLY A 101 -12.51 4.53 2.37
N PRO A 102 -13.05 5.22 1.37
CA PRO A 102 -14.32 4.88 0.73
C PRO A 102 -14.29 3.56 -0.04
N VAL A 103 -13.11 3.12 -0.49
CA VAL A 103 -12.96 1.88 -1.27
C VAL A 103 -12.64 0.71 -0.33
N GLN A 104 -13.56 -0.24 -0.27
CA GLN A 104 -13.43 -1.43 0.57
C GLN A 104 -13.56 -2.70 -0.29
N PHE A 105 -12.67 -3.68 -0.04
CA PHE A 105 -12.72 -4.98 -0.69
C PHE A 105 -12.99 -6.09 0.32
N SER A 106 -13.77 -7.08 -0.09
CA SER A 106 -13.89 -8.33 0.65
C SER A 106 -12.64 -9.20 0.48
N LEU A 107 -12.53 -10.23 1.31
CA LEU A 107 -11.59 -11.31 1.04
C LEU A 107 -11.89 -11.93 -0.34
N GLY A 108 -10.85 -12.10 -1.14
CA GLY A 108 -10.93 -12.84 -2.40
C GLY A 108 -11.08 -14.34 -2.13
N ARG A 109 -12.00 -14.99 -2.85
CA ARG A 109 -12.20 -16.44 -2.76
C ARG A 109 -12.17 -17.08 -4.14
N SER A 110 -11.48 -18.21 -4.26
CA SER A 110 -11.48 -18.94 -5.53
C SER A 110 -12.89 -19.46 -5.85
N LEU A 111 -13.30 -19.30 -7.10
CA LEU A 111 -14.56 -19.82 -7.62
C LEU A 111 -14.51 -21.34 -7.86
N ASN A 112 -13.30 -21.86 -8.13
CA ASN A 112 -13.02 -23.28 -8.27
C ASN A 112 -12.38 -23.86 -7.01
N GLU A 113 -12.47 -25.16 -6.85
CA GLU A 113 -11.62 -25.88 -5.90
C GLU A 113 -10.17 -25.84 -6.36
N VAL A 114 -9.27 -25.64 -5.42
CA VAL A 114 -7.83 -25.54 -5.72
C VAL A 114 -7.10 -26.80 -5.31
N VAL A 115 -6.17 -27.19 -6.14
CA VAL A 115 -5.27 -28.30 -5.89
C VAL A 115 -3.86 -27.71 -5.74
N PRO A 116 -3.21 -27.90 -4.57
CA PRO A 116 -1.81 -27.53 -4.41
C PRO A 116 -0.96 -28.31 -5.44
N ASN A 117 -0.06 -27.61 -6.11
CA ASN A 117 0.89 -28.28 -6.98
C ASN A 117 1.81 -29.17 -6.13
N ARG A 118 1.76 -30.48 -6.35
CA ARG A 118 2.56 -31.45 -5.59
C ARG A 118 4.02 -31.48 -6.02
N GLU A 119 4.36 -30.89 -7.14
CA GLU A 119 5.73 -30.69 -7.56
C GLU A 119 6.32 -29.47 -6.86
N SER A 120 6.68 -29.63 -5.60
CA SER A 120 7.45 -28.63 -4.89
C SER A 120 8.84 -28.49 -5.52
N LYS A 121 9.05 -27.46 -6.32
CA LYS A 121 10.40 -27.15 -6.82
C LYS A 121 11.18 -26.58 -5.64
N LYS A 122 12.26 -27.25 -5.27
CA LYS A 122 13.25 -26.69 -4.37
C LYS A 122 14.00 -25.59 -5.12
N LEU A 123 13.75 -24.35 -4.75
CA LEU A 123 14.55 -23.22 -5.23
C LEU A 123 15.80 -23.13 -4.34
N SER A 124 16.96 -23.37 -4.92
CA SER A 124 18.22 -23.04 -4.24
C SER A 124 18.49 -21.56 -4.47
N VAL A 125 18.44 -20.77 -3.42
CA VAL A 125 18.90 -19.38 -3.45
C VAL A 125 20.37 -19.39 -3.07
N THR A 126 21.25 -19.24 -4.04
CA THR A 126 22.68 -19.05 -3.79
C THR A 126 22.90 -17.56 -3.54
N VAL A 127 23.00 -17.18 -2.27
CA VAL A 127 23.49 -15.83 -1.93
C VAL A 127 25.01 -15.92 -1.91
N THR A 128 25.65 -15.46 -2.97
CA THR A 128 27.10 -15.24 -3.00
C THR A 128 27.41 -13.86 -2.43
N SER A 129 27.55 -13.76 -1.13
CA SER A 129 28.31 -12.70 -0.49
C SER A 129 29.67 -13.29 -0.14
N GLY A 130 30.75 -12.62 -0.59
CA GLY A 130 32.10 -13.13 -0.59
C GLY A 130 32.60 -13.75 0.73
N GLY A 131 33.27 -14.91 0.61
CA GLY A 131 33.98 -15.61 1.65
C GLY A 131 33.22 -16.80 2.22
N GLU A 132 33.67 -18.02 1.82
CA GLU A 132 33.23 -19.35 2.24
C GLU A 132 31.78 -19.72 1.94
N ALA A 133 31.58 -20.70 1.08
CA ALA A 133 30.29 -21.23 0.63
C ALA A 133 29.53 -21.85 1.81
N GLU A 134 28.70 -21.07 2.49
CA GLU A 134 27.71 -21.62 3.40
C GLU A 134 26.52 -22.16 2.62
N GLN A 135 26.03 -23.30 3.08
CA GLN A 135 24.94 -24.11 2.51
C GLN A 135 23.77 -23.25 2.02
N GLY A 136 23.47 -23.35 0.72
CA GLY A 136 22.32 -22.70 0.12
C GLY A 136 21.02 -23.05 0.84
N THR A 137 20.28 -22.03 1.24
CA THR A 137 18.96 -22.20 1.85
C THR A 137 17.98 -22.73 0.80
N PHE A 138 17.42 -23.90 1.03
CA PHE A 138 16.38 -24.46 0.18
C PHE A 138 15.02 -23.88 0.58
N ALA A 139 14.40 -23.10 -0.29
CA ALA A 139 13.03 -22.68 -0.12
C ALA A 139 12.08 -23.66 -0.85
N THR A 140 11.03 -24.09 -0.17
CA THR A 140 9.97 -24.89 -0.78
C THR A 140 8.92 -23.94 -1.38
N ASP A 141 8.75 -24.01 -2.68
CA ASP A 141 7.74 -23.19 -3.38
C ASP A 141 6.39 -23.92 -3.38
N HIS A 142 5.39 -23.30 -2.76
CA HIS A 142 4.03 -23.79 -2.72
C HIS A 142 3.16 -23.01 -3.71
N ARG A 143 2.74 -23.66 -4.79
CA ARG A 143 1.90 -23.06 -5.83
C ARG A 143 0.57 -23.81 -5.96
N LEU A 144 -0.44 -23.08 -6.40
CA LEU A 144 -1.68 -23.66 -6.86
C LEU A 144 -1.55 -23.95 -8.37
N ALA A 145 -2.14 -25.05 -8.82
CA ALA A 145 -2.17 -25.37 -10.25
C ALA A 145 -2.98 -24.33 -11.03
N TYR A 146 -4.14 -23.95 -10.48
CA TYR A 146 -5.02 -22.92 -11.04
C TYR A 146 -5.96 -22.41 -9.96
N ALA A 147 -6.24 -21.10 -9.99
CA ALA A 147 -7.29 -20.49 -9.17
C ALA A 147 -7.88 -19.26 -9.89
N LEU A 148 -9.19 -19.23 -10.04
CA LEU A 148 -9.95 -18.04 -10.42
C LEU A 148 -10.48 -17.39 -9.15
N VAL A 149 -9.93 -16.25 -8.76
CA VAL A 149 -10.27 -15.58 -7.50
C VAL A 149 -11.21 -14.42 -7.76
N ARG A 150 -12.34 -14.38 -7.04
CA ARG A 150 -13.29 -13.28 -7.07
C ARG A 150 -13.13 -12.42 -5.84
N PHE A 151 -13.02 -11.13 -6.05
CA PHE A 151 -13.18 -10.09 -5.03
C PHE A 151 -14.52 -9.37 -5.22
N HIS A 152 -15.03 -8.80 -4.14
CA HIS A 152 -16.14 -7.86 -4.17
C HIS A 152 -15.64 -6.54 -3.58
N GLY A 153 -15.86 -5.44 -4.29
CA GLY A 153 -15.50 -4.10 -3.85
C GLY A 153 -16.74 -3.22 -3.73
N VAL A 154 -16.67 -2.26 -2.83
CA VAL A 154 -17.67 -1.22 -2.64
C VAL A 154 -16.97 0.13 -2.57
N VAL A 155 -17.52 1.12 -3.24
CA VAL A 155 -17.14 2.53 -3.09
C VAL A 155 -18.27 3.24 -2.34
N ASN A 156 -17.96 3.75 -1.15
CA ASN A 156 -18.94 4.45 -0.30
C ASN A 156 -18.81 5.96 -0.49
N GLU A 157 -19.81 6.56 -1.12
CA GLU A 157 -19.83 8.01 -1.39
C GLU A 157 -19.80 8.87 -0.13
N ASN A 158 -20.39 8.41 0.98
CA ASN A 158 -20.39 9.17 2.22
C ASN A 158 -18.99 9.22 2.86
N ALA A 159 -18.21 8.14 2.74
CA ALA A 159 -16.82 8.13 3.21
C ALA A 159 -15.88 8.90 2.24
N ALA A 160 -16.27 9.08 0.99
CA ALA A 160 -15.53 9.83 -0.01
C ALA A 160 -15.41 11.33 0.33
N ILE A 161 -16.38 11.89 1.06
CA ILE A 161 -16.36 13.29 1.48
C ILE A 161 -15.12 13.60 2.32
N GLY A 162 -14.80 12.71 3.28
CA GLY A 162 -13.65 12.91 4.19
C GLY A 162 -12.29 12.66 3.54
N THR A 163 -12.24 11.91 2.44
CA THR A 163 -10.99 11.57 1.75
C THR A 163 -10.76 12.34 0.45
N GLY A 164 -11.73 13.17 0.04
CA GLY A 164 -11.64 13.90 -1.22
C GLY A 164 -11.61 13.00 -2.46
N LEU A 165 -12.13 11.76 -2.40
CA LEU A 165 -12.22 10.86 -3.55
C LEU A 165 -13.13 11.47 -4.63
N ARG A 166 -12.66 11.49 -5.87
CA ARG A 166 -13.33 12.09 -7.04
C ARG A 166 -13.79 11.00 -8.03
N ASN A 167 -14.64 11.36 -8.96
CA ASN A 167 -15.08 10.44 -10.02
C ASN A 167 -13.92 9.95 -10.89
N GLU A 168 -12.95 10.83 -11.16
CA GLU A 168 -11.75 10.47 -11.93
C GLU A 168 -10.90 9.42 -11.19
N ASP A 169 -10.88 9.46 -9.85
CA ASP A 169 -10.20 8.44 -9.05
C ASP A 169 -10.91 7.09 -9.18
N VAL A 170 -12.25 7.07 -9.23
CA VAL A 170 -13.02 5.82 -9.40
C VAL A 170 -12.79 5.22 -10.79
N GLU A 171 -12.78 6.06 -11.84
CA GLU A 171 -12.48 5.62 -13.21
C GLU A 171 -11.03 5.08 -13.33
N ARG A 172 -10.09 5.75 -12.66
CA ARG A 172 -8.69 5.28 -12.59
C ARG A 172 -8.59 3.94 -11.87
N LEU A 173 -9.30 3.78 -10.74
CA LEU A 173 -9.33 2.51 -10.01
C LEU A 173 -9.86 1.37 -10.89
N ASP A 174 -10.93 1.61 -11.64
CA ASP A 174 -11.49 0.63 -12.58
C ASP A 174 -10.44 0.23 -13.64
N THR A 175 -9.75 1.22 -14.21
CA THR A 175 -8.68 0.97 -15.19
C THR A 175 -7.50 0.19 -14.57
N THR A 176 -7.12 0.50 -13.34
CA THR A 176 -6.03 -0.18 -12.63
C THR A 176 -6.35 -1.64 -12.29
N LEU A 177 -7.63 -1.99 -12.18
CA LEU A 177 -8.09 -3.34 -11.89
C LEU A 177 -8.12 -4.26 -13.12
N TRP A 178 -8.04 -3.71 -14.33
CA TRP A 178 -7.99 -4.45 -15.61
C TRP A 178 -6.58 -4.62 -16.13
#